data_2d608e594bffb15a737d028797fa7af0
#
_entry.id   2d608e594bffb15a737d028797fa7af0
#
_cell.length_a   1.000
_cell.length_b   1.000
_cell.length_c   1.000
_cell.angle_alpha   90.00
_cell.angle_beta   90.00
_cell.angle_gamma   90.00
#
_symmetry.space_group_name_H-M   'P 1'
#
loop_
_entity.id
_entity.type
_entity.pdbx_description
1 polymer ?
#
loop_
_entity_poly.entity_id
_entity_poly.type
_entity_poly.pdbx_seq_one_letter_code
_entity_poly.pdbx_strand_id
1 'polypeptide(L)'
;QVRKAVWEKLSLAEVHRDLISSAKPRIMFFREIASRLSSRGVAVSAGDLNLYSLQLTVQRYIVSRYLEQQCPDILPNLLDAAGISPGSTSLEKFAGTFCRLFPGTEFIEDPTLDPVSWIKADGDRLKLLVSEILILSVAASNKALESFREVIDWNGLLLESSAQEVVEGVESFLTAAPPVAEFGLTLPEILRLPLKAAPLSLFEQLKFMKEQWRQLLPEELLPEIMAAFTLSEEEGRMFMPHGDHEHTAAVLEFGGHTAGSGTNDYYPEPERFSSDTDWMPNVVLLAKMVYVWLGQLSKKYDLEITRLDQIPDAELDLLAEWGVTGLWLIGLWERSPASQHIKQICGNPEAISSAYSLFDYAIAADLGGEEALWRFKEKALKRGIRLASDMVPNHTGLYSKWIIEHPDWFVQLDYPPYPAYRFTGVDLSSNPDISLHIEDGYWERRDAAVVFKHYDHRDGRTRYIYHGNDGSSTPWNDTAQLNYLIPEVREAVIGTILHVARMFPIIRFDAAMTLAKKHYQRLWFPQPGHGGIASRPEHGMTRSEFDAAMPEEFWRQVVDKIATDAPDTLLLAEAFWLMEGYFVRTLGMHRVYNSAFMNMLKLEENAKYRQTIRNVLEFNPQVLQ
;
A
#
# COMPACT_ATOMS: atom_id res chain seq x y z
N GLN A 1 22.46 17.21 -0.79
CA GLN A 1 23.85 17.27 -0.28
C GLN A 1 24.46 15.87 -0.19
N VAL A 2 24.88 15.33 -1.33
CA VAL A 2 25.57 14.03 -1.38
C VAL A 2 27.00 14.28 -1.85
N ARG A 3 27.99 13.72 -1.16
CA ARG A 3 29.43 13.88 -1.51
C ARG A 3 29.71 13.36 -2.92
N LYS A 4 30.56 14.06 -3.69
CA LYS A 4 31.00 13.65 -5.01
C LYS A 4 31.54 12.21 -5.04
N ALA A 5 32.34 11.85 -4.04
CA ALA A 5 32.85 10.49 -3.90
C ALA A 5 31.75 9.42 -3.82
N VAL A 6 30.59 9.74 -3.24
CA VAL A 6 29.43 8.83 -3.19
C VAL A 6 28.70 8.80 -4.52
N TRP A 7 28.55 9.94 -5.22
CA TRP A 7 28.01 10.00 -6.58
C TRP A 7 28.79 9.10 -7.54
N GLU A 8 30.11 9.20 -7.51
CA GLU A 8 31.01 8.41 -8.37
C GLU A 8 31.02 6.93 -7.97
N LYS A 9 31.20 6.64 -6.68
CA LYS A 9 31.26 5.28 -6.13
C LYS A 9 29.97 4.48 -6.38
N LEU A 10 28.82 5.14 -6.39
CA LEU A 10 27.51 4.52 -6.59
C LEU A 10 26.95 4.72 -8.01
N SER A 11 27.68 5.36 -8.92
CA SER A 11 27.22 5.69 -10.29
C SER A 11 25.85 6.40 -10.32
N LEU A 12 25.63 7.33 -9.38
CA LEU A 12 24.32 7.96 -9.17
C LEU A 12 23.92 8.91 -10.31
N ALA A 13 24.89 9.45 -11.06
CA ALA A 13 24.61 10.31 -12.21
C ALA A 13 23.84 9.57 -13.33
N GLU A 14 24.12 8.28 -13.51
CA GLU A 14 23.39 7.44 -14.47
C GLU A 14 21.98 7.17 -13.98
N VAL A 15 21.82 6.85 -12.70
CA VAL A 15 20.51 6.64 -12.05
C VAL A 15 19.64 7.89 -12.14
N HIS A 16 20.22 9.06 -11.88
CA HIS A 16 19.51 10.35 -11.94
C HIS A 16 19.02 10.64 -13.37
N ARG A 17 19.87 10.43 -14.37
CA ARG A 17 19.49 10.60 -15.78
C ARG A 17 18.41 9.63 -16.24
N ASP A 18 18.50 8.36 -15.84
CA ASP A 18 17.48 7.35 -16.15
C ASP A 18 16.12 7.71 -15.53
N LEU A 19 16.11 8.16 -14.29
CA LEU A 19 14.88 8.58 -13.60
C LEU A 19 14.21 9.79 -14.27
N ILE A 20 14.98 10.80 -14.65
CA ILE A 20 14.44 11.97 -15.35
C ILE A 20 13.90 11.58 -16.72
N SER A 21 14.66 10.79 -17.48
CA SER A 21 14.26 10.39 -18.84
C SER A 21 13.04 9.48 -18.87
N SER A 22 12.83 8.67 -17.83
CA SER A 22 11.70 7.72 -17.70
C SER A 22 10.55 8.24 -16.86
N ALA A 23 10.60 9.49 -16.39
CA ALA A 23 9.57 10.13 -15.54
C ALA A 23 9.19 9.29 -14.29
N LYS A 24 10.16 8.55 -13.73
CA LYS A 24 9.95 7.75 -12.52
C LYS A 24 9.81 8.64 -11.28
N PRO A 25 9.03 8.22 -10.27
CA PRO A 25 8.90 8.95 -9.02
C PRO A 25 10.24 9.16 -8.31
N ARG A 26 10.41 10.32 -7.65
CA ARG A 26 11.64 10.68 -6.90
C ARG A 26 12.06 9.64 -5.87
N ILE A 27 11.11 8.91 -5.29
CA ILE A 27 11.38 7.84 -4.31
C ILE A 27 12.25 6.72 -4.89
N MET A 28 12.16 6.46 -6.20
CA MET A 28 12.98 5.45 -6.85
C MET A 28 14.47 5.78 -6.79
N PHE A 29 14.83 7.08 -6.80
CA PHE A 29 16.21 7.52 -6.60
C PHE A 29 16.73 7.16 -5.21
N PHE A 30 15.94 7.38 -4.18
CA PHE A 30 16.33 7.02 -2.81
C PHE A 30 16.39 5.50 -2.61
N ARG A 31 15.47 4.74 -3.19
CA ARG A 31 15.51 3.27 -3.17
C ARG A 31 16.77 2.72 -3.85
N GLU A 32 17.16 3.31 -4.97
CA GLU A 32 18.41 2.92 -5.67
C GLU A 32 19.66 3.25 -4.84
N ILE A 33 19.71 4.44 -4.23
CA ILE A 33 20.81 4.80 -3.31
C ILE A 33 20.87 3.83 -2.13
N ALA A 34 19.75 3.58 -1.46
CA ALA A 34 19.68 2.69 -0.32
C ALA A 34 20.12 1.27 -0.69
N SER A 35 19.64 0.74 -1.82
CA SER A 35 20.03 -0.58 -2.34
C SER A 35 21.55 -0.67 -2.61
N ARG A 36 22.14 0.34 -3.25
CA ARG A 36 23.58 0.38 -3.52
C ARG A 36 24.44 0.56 -2.27
N LEU A 37 23.94 1.29 -1.27
CA LEU A 37 24.61 1.42 0.04
C LEU A 37 24.53 0.11 0.82
N SER A 38 23.36 -0.53 0.87
CA SER A 38 23.13 -1.79 1.55
C SER A 38 24.02 -2.91 1.02
N SER A 39 24.19 -3.00 -0.30
CA SER A 39 25.11 -3.98 -0.92
C SER A 39 26.57 -3.82 -0.50
N ARG A 40 26.91 -2.72 0.17
CA ARG A 40 28.25 -2.37 0.69
C ARG A 40 28.31 -2.37 2.21
N GLY A 41 27.26 -2.85 2.88
CA GLY A 41 27.21 -2.95 4.34
C GLY A 41 26.82 -1.67 5.07
N VAL A 42 26.34 -0.64 4.35
CA VAL A 42 25.83 0.62 4.96
C VAL A 42 24.31 0.51 5.08
N ALA A 43 23.82 0.39 6.30
CA ALA A 43 22.40 0.27 6.58
C ALA A 43 21.71 1.65 6.57
N VAL A 44 21.19 2.04 5.42
CA VAL A 44 20.42 3.28 5.24
C VAL A 44 19.14 2.94 4.46
N SER A 45 17.99 3.36 4.96
CA SER A 45 16.70 3.13 4.31
C SER A 45 16.40 4.21 3.26
N ALA A 46 15.55 3.89 2.28
CA ALA A 46 15.08 4.89 1.32
C ALA A 46 14.16 5.92 1.98
N GLY A 47 13.38 5.50 2.98
CA GLY A 47 12.55 6.38 3.79
C GLY A 47 13.37 7.41 4.54
N ASP A 48 14.45 7.00 5.19
CA ASP A 48 15.35 7.93 5.89
C ASP A 48 16.01 8.92 4.93
N LEU A 49 16.48 8.46 3.76
CA LEU A 49 17.02 9.35 2.72
C LEU A 49 15.98 10.38 2.24
N ASN A 50 14.73 9.95 2.10
CA ASN A 50 13.63 10.83 1.72
C ASN A 50 13.29 11.84 2.83
N LEU A 51 13.19 11.38 4.09
CA LEU A 51 12.96 12.26 5.25
C LEU A 51 14.05 13.32 5.34
N TYR A 52 15.32 12.93 5.21
CA TYR A 52 16.45 13.87 5.21
C TYR A 52 16.37 14.88 4.05
N SER A 53 16.07 14.41 2.85
CA SER A 53 15.90 15.29 1.69
C SER A 53 14.81 16.34 1.88
N LEU A 54 13.67 15.96 2.48
CA LEU A 54 12.59 16.89 2.81
C LEU A 54 12.95 17.86 3.94
N GLN A 55 13.68 17.38 4.95
CA GLN A 55 14.24 18.25 5.96
C GLN A 55 15.09 19.37 5.34
N LEU A 56 15.98 19.03 4.41
CA LEU A 56 16.80 20.02 3.69
C LEU A 56 15.93 21.00 2.91
N THR A 57 14.88 20.52 2.25
CA THR A 57 13.95 21.36 1.48
C THR A 57 13.23 22.36 2.39
N VAL A 58 12.71 21.89 3.53
CA VAL A 58 12.06 22.75 4.54
C VAL A 58 13.03 23.78 5.10
N GLN A 59 14.24 23.36 5.45
CA GLN A 59 15.26 24.27 6.00
C GLN A 59 15.66 25.34 4.98
N ARG A 60 15.90 24.96 3.69
CA ARG A 60 16.19 25.93 2.62
C ARG A 60 15.06 26.93 2.46
N TYR A 61 13.83 26.48 2.50
CA TYR A 61 12.67 27.36 2.39
C TYR A 61 12.63 28.39 3.55
N ILE A 62 12.86 27.96 4.78
CA ILE A 62 12.89 28.88 5.93
C ILE A 62 14.01 29.91 5.80
N VAL A 63 15.21 29.47 5.41
CA VAL A 63 16.37 30.37 5.21
C VAL A 63 16.10 31.36 4.07
N SER A 64 15.60 30.89 2.92
CA SER A 64 15.26 31.75 1.78
C SER A 64 14.22 32.79 2.14
N ARG A 65 13.13 32.35 2.81
CA ARG A 65 12.09 33.27 3.30
C ARG A 65 12.65 34.35 4.23
N TYR A 66 13.53 33.97 5.16
CA TYR A 66 14.17 34.93 6.07
C TYR A 66 15.01 35.95 5.29
N LEU A 67 15.89 35.49 4.39
CA LEU A 67 16.78 36.35 3.61
C LEU A 67 16.06 37.22 2.58
N GLU A 68 14.91 36.78 2.04
CA GLU A 68 14.20 37.49 0.97
C GLU A 68 13.07 38.39 1.48
N GLN A 69 12.33 37.95 2.49
CA GLN A 69 11.12 38.62 2.94
C GLN A 69 11.30 39.42 4.23
N GLN A 70 12.07 38.92 5.19
CA GLN A 70 12.24 39.56 6.49
C GLN A 70 13.47 40.46 6.54
N CYS A 71 14.57 40.04 5.91
CA CYS A 71 15.84 40.76 5.93
C CYS A 71 16.49 40.84 4.54
N PRO A 72 15.84 41.45 3.54
CA PRO A 72 16.32 41.42 2.12
C PRO A 72 17.71 42.07 1.94
N ASP A 73 18.05 43.05 2.78
CA ASP A 73 19.31 43.81 2.66
C ASP A 73 20.44 43.22 3.53
N ILE A 74 20.23 42.09 4.21
CA ILE A 74 21.19 41.55 5.20
C ILE A 74 22.37 40.84 4.51
N LEU A 75 22.16 40.31 3.28
CA LEU A 75 23.12 39.44 2.62
C LEU A 75 24.51 40.05 2.41
N PRO A 76 24.68 41.31 1.95
CA PRO A 76 26.01 41.90 1.80
C PRO A 76 26.79 41.96 3.11
N ASN A 77 26.13 42.38 4.20
CA ASN A 77 26.76 42.49 5.51
C ASN A 77 27.09 41.11 6.13
N LEU A 78 26.25 40.12 5.87
CA LEU A 78 26.45 38.74 6.26
C LEU A 78 27.67 38.13 5.54
N LEU A 79 27.79 38.33 4.23
CA LEU A 79 28.91 37.85 3.43
C LEU A 79 30.24 38.52 3.88
N ASP A 80 30.18 39.79 4.22
CA ASP A 80 31.34 40.53 4.74
C ASP A 80 31.78 40.00 6.12
N ALA A 81 30.83 39.84 7.03
CA ALA A 81 31.10 39.30 8.36
C ALA A 81 31.61 37.84 8.31
N ALA A 82 31.19 37.06 7.33
CA ALA A 82 31.69 35.72 7.12
C ALA A 82 33.00 35.64 6.32
N GLY A 83 33.57 36.80 5.90
CA GLY A 83 34.79 36.87 5.11
C GLY A 83 34.68 36.32 3.68
N ILE A 84 33.48 36.18 3.16
CA ILE A 84 33.16 35.62 1.83
C ILE A 84 32.48 36.63 0.89
N SER A 85 32.80 37.91 1.04
CA SER A 85 32.29 38.96 0.15
C SER A 85 32.65 38.69 -1.30
N PRO A 86 31.79 39.11 -2.28
CA PRO A 86 32.09 38.93 -3.71
C PRO A 86 33.47 39.50 -4.11
N GLY A 87 34.30 38.63 -4.68
CA GLY A 87 35.71 39.01 -5.05
C GLY A 87 36.75 38.66 -4.00
N SER A 88 36.41 38.18 -2.82
CA SER A 88 37.38 37.69 -1.84
C SER A 88 37.96 36.33 -2.25
N THR A 89 39.24 36.12 -1.96
CA THR A 89 39.91 34.83 -2.18
C THR A 89 39.35 33.73 -1.29
N SER A 90 38.77 34.09 -0.17
CA SER A 90 38.07 33.15 0.75
C SER A 90 36.80 32.60 0.13
N LEU A 91 35.97 33.44 -0.53
CA LEU A 91 34.81 32.99 -1.27
C LEU A 91 35.22 32.02 -2.40
N GLU A 92 36.25 32.37 -3.18
CA GLU A 92 36.71 31.55 -4.31
C GLU A 92 37.20 30.18 -3.82
N LYS A 93 37.99 30.15 -2.77
CA LYS A 93 38.48 28.90 -2.19
C LYS A 93 37.38 28.08 -1.58
N PHE A 94 36.48 28.71 -0.79
CA PHE A 94 35.39 28.04 -0.12
C PHE A 94 34.39 27.47 -1.18
N ALA A 95 33.89 28.30 -2.08
CA ALA A 95 32.94 27.91 -3.12
C ALA A 95 33.48 26.82 -4.02
N GLY A 96 34.74 26.94 -4.46
CA GLY A 96 35.39 25.92 -5.28
C GLY A 96 35.52 24.58 -4.55
N THR A 97 35.91 24.59 -3.27
CA THR A 97 36.00 23.38 -2.46
C THR A 97 34.62 22.80 -2.17
N PHE A 98 33.62 23.63 -1.83
CA PHE A 98 32.26 23.22 -1.56
C PHE A 98 31.64 22.52 -2.78
N CYS A 99 31.62 23.15 -3.95
CA CYS A 99 31.05 22.58 -5.17
C CYS A 99 31.81 21.32 -5.64
N ARG A 100 33.11 21.22 -5.36
CA ARG A 100 33.91 20.03 -5.65
C ARG A 100 33.53 18.84 -4.75
N LEU A 101 33.25 19.08 -3.48
CA LEU A 101 32.91 18.04 -2.50
C LEU A 101 31.41 17.68 -2.53
N PHE A 102 30.55 18.66 -2.74
CA PHE A 102 29.09 18.53 -2.76
C PHE A 102 28.50 19.14 -4.04
N PRO A 103 28.77 18.57 -5.23
CA PRO A 103 28.30 19.15 -6.48
C PRO A 103 26.77 19.15 -6.54
N GLY A 104 26.21 20.26 -7.01
CA GLY A 104 24.84 20.29 -7.51
C GLY A 104 24.71 19.48 -8.81
N THR A 105 23.49 19.24 -9.24
CA THR A 105 23.19 18.49 -10.48
C THR A 105 23.87 19.13 -11.70
N GLU A 106 23.94 20.45 -11.77
CA GLU A 106 24.58 21.20 -12.84
C GLU A 106 26.09 20.84 -12.98
N PHE A 107 26.80 20.67 -11.87
CA PHE A 107 28.23 20.28 -11.88
C PHE A 107 28.44 18.78 -12.16
N ILE A 108 27.39 17.97 -12.00
CA ILE A 108 27.43 16.55 -12.35
C ILE A 108 27.18 16.38 -13.84
N GLU A 109 26.26 17.17 -14.39
CA GLU A 109 25.89 17.17 -15.81
C GLU A 109 26.98 17.85 -16.66
N ASP A 110 27.57 18.97 -16.20
CA ASP A 110 28.69 19.65 -16.83
C ASP A 110 29.87 19.85 -15.87
N PRO A 111 30.81 18.89 -15.81
CA PRO A 111 32.00 18.98 -14.96
C PRO A 111 32.95 20.10 -15.33
N THR A 112 32.76 20.79 -16.46
CA THR A 112 33.63 21.89 -16.94
C THR A 112 33.21 23.25 -16.36
N LEU A 113 32.06 23.34 -15.71
CA LEU A 113 31.60 24.56 -15.07
C LEU A 113 32.58 25.03 -13.97
N ASP A 114 33.00 26.28 -14.05
CA ASP A 114 33.78 26.91 -13.00
C ASP A 114 32.86 27.33 -11.83
N PRO A 115 33.01 26.73 -10.63
CA PRO A 115 32.15 27.02 -9.49
C PRO A 115 32.11 28.49 -9.07
N VAL A 116 33.23 29.18 -9.16
CA VAL A 116 33.34 30.57 -8.75
C VAL A 116 32.58 31.48 -9.69
N SER A 117 32.78 31.31 -10.98
CA SER A 117 32.06 32.05 -12.03
C SER A 117 30.57 31.76 -11.96
N TRP A 118 30.17 30.49 -11.71
CA TRP A 118 28.80 30.10 -11.60
C TRP A 118 28.09 30.76 -10.39
N ILE A 119 28.73 30.80 -9.22
CA ILE A 119 28.16 31.45 -8.03
C ILE A 119 28.08 32.97 -8.20
N LYS A 120 29.09 33.60 -8.84
CA LYS A 120 29.12 35.05 -9.04
C LYS A 120 28.14 35.54 -10.10
N ALA A 121 27.70 34.69 -10.98
CA ALA A 121 26.79 35.07 -12.08
C ALA A 121 25.37 35.46 -11.63
N ASP A 122 24.97 35.05 -10.45
CA ASP A 122 23.61 35.25 -9.94
C ASP A 122 23.59 35.43 -8.42
N GLY A 123 22.96 36.52 -7.94
CA GLY A 123 22.84 36.81 -6.49
C GLY A 123 22.05 35.75 -5.72
N ASP A 124 21.13 35.04 -6.35
CA ASP A 124 20.36 33.97 -5.71
C ASP A 124 21.24 32.75 -5.42
N ARG A 125 22.30 32.54 -6.20
CA ARG A 125 23.29 31.47 -5.94
C ARG A 125 24.15 31.76 -4.70
N LEU A 126 24.40 33.01 -4.37
CA LEU A 126 25.02 33.39 -3.10
C LEU A 126 24.10 33.12 -1.91
N LYS A 127 22.81 33.42 -2.03
CA LYS A 127 21.82 33.06 -1.01
C LYS A 127 21.74 31.54 -0.82
N LEU A 128 21.77 30.79 -1.91
CA LEU A 128 21.81 29.34 -1.87
C LEU A 128 23.07 28.84 -1.14
N LEU A 129 24.23 29.41 -1.42
CA LEU A 129 25.49 29.05 -0.74
C LEU A 129 25.39 29.28 0.77
N VAL A 130 24.87 30.42 1.22
CA VAL A 130 24.65 30.73 2.64
C VAL A 130 23.66 29.73 3.27
N SER A 131 22.58 29.41 2.56
CA SER A 131 21.61 28.40 3.01
C SER A 131 22.27 27.04 3.23
N GLU A 132 23.07 26.59 2.26
CA GLU A 132 23.79 25.31 2.33
C GLU A 132 24.82 25.28 3.47
N ILE A 133 25.52 26.39 3.74
CA ILE A 133 26.44 26.50 4.89
C ILE A 133 25.72 26.28 6.20
N LEU A 134 24.60 26.99 6.40
CA LEU A 134 23.80 26.87 7.62
C LEU A 134 23.24 25.45 7.81
N ILE A 135 22.68 24.89 6.75
CA ILE A 135 22.10 23.55 6.77
C ILE A 135 23.14 22.49 7.06
N LEU A 136 24.35 22.61 6.49
CA LEU A 136 25.46 21.71 6.79
C LEU A 136 25.90 21.80 8.26
N SER A 137 25.95 23.02 8.84
CA SER A 137 26.29 23.19 10.24
C SER A 137 25.28 22.52 11.16
N VAL A 138 23.99 22.60 10.81
CA VAL A 138 22.89 21.92 11.52
C VAL A 138 23.03 20.40 11.36
N ALA A 139 23.22 19.91 10.14
CA ALA A 139 23.37 18.48 9.85
C ALA A 139 24.55 17.84 10.59
N ALA A 140 25.70 18.55 10.71
CA ALA A 140 26.87 18.09 11.44
C ALA A 140 26.60 17.81 12.92
N SER A 141 25.70 18.57 13.52
CA SER A 141 25.32 18.42 14.93
C SER A 141 24.17 17.43 15.14
N ASN A 142 23.56 16.91 14.05
CA ASN A 142 22.39 16.06 14.12
C ASN A 142 22.76 14.58 14.33
N LYS A 143 22.49 14.07 15.53
CA LYS A 143 22.75 12.66 15.88
C LYS A 143 21.89 11.68 15.10
N ALA A 144 20.71 12.08 14.63
CA ALA A 144 19.86 11.24 13.78
C ALA A 144 20.48 10.94 12.40
N LEU A 145 21.54 11.66 12.00
CA LEU A 145 22.29 11.46 10.77
C LEU A 145 23.56 10.60 10.93
N GLU A 146 23.74 9.94 12.06
CA GLU A 146 24.94 9.11 12.33
C GLU A 146 25.13 8.03 11.26
N SER A 147 24.06 7.35 10.86
CA SER A 147 24.07 6.34 9.78
C SER A 147 24.37 6.91 8.40
N PHE A 148 24.21 8.22 8.21
CA PHE A 148 24.44 8.92 6.94
C PHE A 148 25.84 9.54 6.81
N ARG A 149 26.70 9.44 7.81
CA ARG A 149 28.00 10.12 7.83
C ARG A 149 28.83 9.85 6.57
N GLU A 150 28.81 8.64 6.04
CA GLU A 150 29.53 8.34 4.80
C GLU A 150 29.01 9.14 3.59
N VAL A 151 27.69 9.44 3.59
CA VAL A 151 27.03 10.16 2.49
C VAL A 151 27.23 11.67 2.59
N ILE A 152 27.22 12.23 3.81
CA ILE A 152 27.16 13.67 4.07
C ILE A 152 28.38 14.21 4.85
N ASP A 153 29.40 13.38 5.07
CA ASP A 153 30.59 13.81 5.82
C ASP A 153 31.27 15.02 5.18
N TRP A 154 31.35 16.11 5.92
CA TRP A 154 31.91 17.38 5.48
C TRP A 154 33.29 17.70 6.08
N ASN A 155 33.90 16.74 6.79
CA ASN A 155 35.22 16.91 7.36
C ASN A 155 36.26 17.34 6.32
N GLY A 156 36.14 16.84 5.09
CA GLY A 156 36.97 17.28 3.98
C GLY A 156 36.81 18.77 3.68
N LEU A 157 35.62 19.34 3.78
CA LEU A 157 35.37 20.77 3.61
C LEU A 157 36.04 21.60 4.72
N LEU A 158 35.95 21.15 5.95
CA LEU A 158 36.59 21.82 7.11
C LEU A 158 38.13 21.80 7.03
N LEU A 159 38.69 20.69 6.53
CA LEU A 159 40.13 20.51 6.41
C LEU A 159 40.76 21.23 5.20
N GLU A 160 40.07 21.30 4.08
CA GLU A 160 40.60 21.81 2.83
C GLU A 160 40.31 23.30 2.56
N SER A 161 39.45 23.92 3.36
CA SER A 161 39.06 25.31 3.20
C SER A 161 38.98 26.04 4.56
N SER A 162 38.72 27.36 4.52
CA SER A 162 38.37 28.16 5.72
C SER A 162 36.90 27.98 6.13
N ALA A 163 36.31 26.78 5.87
CA ALA A 163 34.90 26.55 6.10
C ALA A 163 34.46 26.74 7.54
N GLN A 164 35.31 26.40 8.51
CA GLN A 164 34.97 26.59 9.91
C GLN A 164 34.83 28.09 10.25
N GLU A 165 35.77 28.92 9.81
CA GLU A 165 35.72 30.38 10.02
C GLU A 165 34.48 30.98 9.29
N VAL A 166 34.18 30.52 8.08
CA VAL A 166 33.02 30.97 7.33
C VAL A 166 31.72 30.59 8.03
N VAL A 167 31.60 29.35 8.50
CA VAL A 167 30.41 28.85 9.24
C VAL A 167 30.24 29.66 10.53
N GLU A 168 31.30 29.83 11.32
CA GLU A 168 31.26 30.61 12.57
C GLU A 168 30.89 32.07 12.32
N GLY A 169 31.39 32.68 11.25
CA GLY A 169 31.06 34.03 10.83
C GLY A 169 29.58 34.18 10.45
N VAL A 170 29.08 33.27 9.63
CA VAL A 170 27.64 33.24 9.23
C VAL A 170 26.73 33.04 10.45
N GLU A 171 27.05 32.08 11.33
CA GLU A 171 26.24 31.80 12.50
C GLU A 171 26.28 32.95 13.53
N SER A 172 27.45 33.48 13.78
CA SER A 172 27.62 34.60 14.72
C SER A 172 26.85 35.85 14.25
N PHE A 173 26.96 36.17 12.97
CA PHE A 173 26.20 37.28 12.38
C PHE A 173 24.70 37.07 12.47
N LEU A 174 24.18 35.90 12.08
CA LEU A 174 22.76 35.61 12.12
C LEU A 174 22.20 35.47 13.55
N THR A 175 23.03 35.13 14.52
CA THR A 175 22.65 35.13 15.92
C THR A 175 22.47 36.57 16.47
N ALA A 176 23.19 37.54 15.91
CA ALA A 176 23.04 38.95 16.24
C ALA A 176 22.00 39.70 15.36
N ALA A 177 21.55 39.06 14.28
CA ALA A 177 20.58 39.61 13.36
C ALA A 177 19.14 39.61 13.94
N PRO A 178 18.18 40.34 13.32
CA PRO A 178 16.81 40.32 13.78
C PRO A 178 16.23 38.89 13.86
N PRO A 179 15.47 38.57 14.92
CA PRO A 179 14.87 37.26 15.08
C PRO A 179 13.80 37.02 13.98
N VAL A 180 13.54 35.75 13.70
CA VAL A 180 12.42 35.38 12.83
C VAL A 180 11.12 35.79 13.50
N ALA A 181 10.35 36.64 12.83
CA ALA A 181 9.23 37.39 13.42
C ALA A 181 8.17 36.47 14.07
N GLU A 182 7.88 35.34 13.45
CA GLU A 182 6.85 34.41 13.92
C GLU A 182 7.24 33.65 15.19
N PHE A 183 8.54 33.52 15.50
CA PHE A 183 9.03 32.73 16.61
C PHE A 183 9.77 33.54 17.70
N GLY A 184 10.22 34.76 17.40
CA GLY A 184 11.05 35.54 18.28
C GLY A 184 12.42 34.92 18.58
N LEU A 185 12.87 33.97 17.79
CA LEU A 185 14.15 33.24 17.88
C LEU A 185 15.04 33.59 16.69
N THR A 186 16.35 33.48 16.85
CA THR A 186 17.29 33.66 15.73
C THR A 186 17.20 32.53 14.72
N LEU A 187 17.58 32.81 13.48
CA LEU A 187 17.51 31.79 12.41
C LEU A 187 18.33 30.52 12.75
N PRO A 188 19.57 30.59 13.28
CA PRO A 188 20.31 29.41 13.72
C PRO A 188 19.63 28.61 14.85
N GLU A 189 18.94 29.29 15.75
CA GLU A 189 18.18 28.63 16.83
C GLU A 189 16.99 27.86 16.28
N ILE A 190 16.22 28.47 15.37
CA ILE A 190 15.06 27.81 14.74
C ILE A 190 15.47 26.54 14.00
N LEU A 191 16.51 26.62 13.18
CA LEU A 191 16.99 25.46 12.42
C LEU A 191 17.42 24.29 13.32
N ARG A 192 17.82 24.56 14.57
CA ARG A 192 18.21 23.55 15.57
C ARG A 192 17.08 23.08 16.49
N LEU A 193 15.91 23.72 16.47
CA LEU A 193 14.77 23.29 17.30
C LEU A 193 14.36 21.82 17.06
N PRO A 194 14.22 21.33 15.82
CA PRO A 194 13.86 19.94 15.58
C PRO A 194 14.87 18.95 16.17
N LEU A 195 16.17 19.28 16.13
CA LEU A 195 17.24 18.45 16.68
C LEU A 195 17.16 18.38 18.22
N LYS A 196 16.77 19.50 18.86
CA LYS A 196 16.57 19.55 20.32
C LYS A 196 15.32 18.77 20.73
N ALA A 197 14.25 18.85 19.95
CA ALA A 197 12.99 18.16 20.20
C ALA A 197 13.11 16.63 20.01
N ALA A 198 13.83 16.18 18.99
CA ALA A 198 13.96 14.77 18.64
C ALA A 198 15.39 14.43 18.16
N PRO A 199 16.38 14.30 19.07
CA PRO A 199 17.80 14.20 18.71
C PRO A 199 18.18 12.97 17.88
N LEU A 200 17.38 11.88 17.93
CA LEU A 200 17.73 10.58 17.36
C LEU A 200 16.79 10.12 16.23
N SER A 201 15.80 10.92 15.83
CA SER A 201 14.79 10.50 14.85
C SER A 201 14.52 11.57 13.81
N LEU A 202 14.87 11.30 12.56
CA LEU A 202 14.54 12.16 11.41
C LEU A 202 13.03 12.30 11.23
N PHE A 203 12.30 11.23 11.47
CA PHE A 203 10.84 11.20 11.39
C PHE A 203 10.22 12.22 12.37
N GLU A 204 10.58 12.14 13.66
CA GLU A 204 10.05 13.05 14.67
C GLU A 204 10.56 14.49 14.49
N GLN A 205 11.76 14.69 13.95
CA GLN A 205 12.26 16.01 13.58
C GLN A 205 11.40 16.65 12.48
N LEU A 206 11.11 15.92 11.41
CA LEU A 206 10.29 16.41 10.31
C LEU A 206 8.83 16.60 10.73
N LYS A 207 8.32 15.75 11.63
CA LYS A 207 7.00 15.89 12.24
C LYS A 207 6.92 17.19 13.06
N PHE A 208 7.94 17.45 13.89
CA PHE A 208 8.06 18.73 14.62
C PHE A 208 8.02 19.92 13.65
N MET A 209 8.80 19.89 12.56
CA MET A 209 8.77 20.95 11.54
C MET A 209 7.38 21.14 10.96
N LYS A 210 6.70 20.05 10.57
CA LYS A 210 5.34 20.09 10.02
C LYS A 210 4.33 20.72 11.01
N GLU A 211 4.42 20.40 12.28
CA GLU A 211 3.48 20.86 13.30
C GLU A 211 3.75 22.31 13.74
N GLN A 212 5.02 22.62 14.03
CA GLN A 212 5.39 23.93 14.58
C GLN A 212 5.57 25.01 13.51
N TRP A 213 5.96 24.62 12.30
CA TRP A 213 6.21 25.56 11.20
C TRP A 213 5.11 25.54 10.12
N ARG A 214 3.99 24.89 10.38
CA ARG A 214 2.90 24.72 9.41
C ARG A 214 2.47 26.00 8.72
N GLN A 215 2.40 27.12 9.45
CA GLN A 215 1.99 28.43 8.92
C GLN A 215 3.03 29.05 7.98
N LEU A 216 4.27 28.60 8.06
CA LEU A 216 5.37 29.08 7.22
C LEU A 216 5.55 28.20 5.97
N LEU A 217 5.16 26.94 6.02
CA LEU A 217 5.41 25.98 4.95
C LEU A 217 4.43 26.19 3.79
N PRO A 218 4.90 26.12 2.52
CA PRO A 218 4.03 26.11 1.36
C PRO A 218 3.12 24.88 1.39
N GLU A 219 1.88 25.08 0.94
CA GLU A 219 0.88 23.98 0.95
C GLU A 219 1.32 22.78 0.11
N GLU A 220 2.13 22.99 -0.93
CA GLU A 220 2.65 21.96 -1.82
C GLU A 220 3.62 21.00 -1.14
N LEU A 221 4.32 21.44 -0.08
CA LEU A 221 5.25 20.58 0.67
C LEU A 221 4.55 19.63 1.64
N LEU A 222 3.36 19.94 2.10
CA LEU A 222 2.66 19.13 3.10
C LEU A 222 2.33 17.72 2.59
N PRO A 223 1.81 17.52 1.37
CA PRO A 223 1.60 16.17 0.82
C PRO A 223 2.90 15.36 0.71
N GLU A 224 4.02 15.99 0.30
CA GLU A 224 5.30 15.30 0.19
C GLU A 224 5.83 14.84 1.56
N ILE A 225 5.72 15.70 2.59
CA ILE A 225 6.11 15.35 3.97
C ILE A 225 5.27 14.18 4.49
N MET A 226 3.97 14.20 4.22
CA MET A 226 3.08 13.14 4.66
C MET A 226 3.33 11.82 3.93
N ALA A 227 3.61 11.87 2.64
CA ALA A 227 4.01 10.68 1.88
C ALA A 227 5.33 10.07 2.39
N ALA A 228 6.28 10.92 2.82
CA ALA A 228 7.52 10.45 3.43
C ALA A 228 7.32 9.75 4.78
N PHE A 229 6.38 10.23 5.60
CA PHE A 229 6.03 9.55 6.84
C PHE A 229 5.47 8.15 6.57
N THR A 230 4.53 8.06 5.65
CA THR A 230 3.94 6.79 5.24
C THR A 230 5.01 5.80 4.77
N LEU A 231 5.96 6.26 3.95
CA LEU A 231 7.05 5.43 3.45
C LEU A 231 7.98 4.94 4.58
N SER A 232 8.37 5.83 5.50
CA SER A 232 9.25 5.48 6.62
C SER A 232 8.61 4.46 7.57
N GLU A 233 7.31 4.62 7.85
CA GLU A 233 6.55 3.67 8.68
C GLU A 233 6.48 2.28 8.06
N GLU A 234 6.38 2.19 6.73
CA GLU A 234 6.34 0.91 6.03
C GLU A 234 7.68 0.21 6.01
N GLU A 235 8.75 0.93 5.67
CA GLU A 235 10.09 0.35 5.70
C GLU A 235 10.41 -0.21 7.08
N GLY A 236 9.95 0.46 8.15
CA GLY A 236 10.05 -0.04 9.50
C GLY A 236 9.32 -1.38 9.72
N ARG A 237 8.22 -1.63 9.01
CA ARG A 237 7.47 -2.89 9.08
C ARG A 237 8.09 -4.00 8.24
N MET A 238 8.67 -3.68 7.07
CA MET A 238 9.29 -4.67 6.17
C MET A 238 10.54 -5.31 6.75
N PHE A 239 11.29 -4.60 7.59
CA PHE A 239 12.52 -5.10 8.23
C PHE A 239 12.30 -5.82 9.56
N MET A 240 11.05 -6.00 10.01
CA MET A 240 10.78 -6.83 11.19
C MET A 240 10.82 -8.31 10.81
N PRO A 241 11.61 -9.17 11.52
CA PRO A 241 11.59 -10.60 11.28
C PRO A 241 10.17 -11.14 11.47
N HIS A 242 9.78 -12.10 10.65
CA HIS A 242 8.52 -12.83 10.77
C HIS A 242 8.47 -13.55 12.14
N GLY A 243 8.09 -12.83 13.17
CA GLY A 243 7.73 -13.37 14.47
C GLY A 243 6.23 -13.19 14.65
N ASP A 244 5.58 -14.16 15.29
CA ASP A 244 4.15 -14.28 15.60
C ASP A 244 3.52 -13.00 16.22
N HIS A 245 3.50 -11.91 15.51
CA HIS A 245 2.74 -10.73 15.86
C HIS A 245 1.55 -10.66 14.91
N GLU A 246 0.38 -11.02 15.43
CA GLU A 246 -0.90 -10.55 14.92
C GLU A 246 -0.86 -9.00 14.90
N HIS A 247 -0.20 -8.40 13.90
CA HIS A 247 -0.35 -6.98 13.62
C HIS A 247 -1.76 -6.81 13.05
N THR A 248 -2.69 -6.57 13.96
CA THR A 248 -3.99 -6.01 13.59
C THR A 248 -3.71 -4.79 12.72
N ALA A 249 -4.13 -4.86 11.45
CA ALA A 249 -4.19 -3.69 10.59
C ALA A 249 -4.84 -2.56 11.39
N ALA A 250 -4.30 -1.35 11.31
CA ALA A 250 -4.85 -0.22 12.04
C ALA A 250 -6.36 -0.15 11.73
N VAL A 251 -7.18 -0.42 12.74
CA VAL A 251 -8.63 -0.44 12.59
C VAL A 251 -9.05 0.97 12.19
N LEU A 252 -9.61 1.10 11.00
CA LEU A 252 -10.31 2.32 10.65
C LEU A 252 -11.55 2.38 11.53
N GLU A 253 -11.65 3.40 12.39
CA GLU A 253 -12.89 3.69 13.08
C GLU A 253 -13.92 4.18 12.05
N PHE A 254 -14.76 3.26 11.60
CA PHE A 254 -15.93 3.55 10.79
C PHE A 254 -17.08 3.91 11.74
N GLY A 255 -17.36 5.22 11.91
CA GLY A 255 -18.56 5.71 12.58
C GLY A 255 -18.47 6.02 14.08
N GLY A 256 -17.29 6.22 14.65
CA GLY A 256 -17.15 6.75 16.01
C GLY A 256 -17.18 8.29 16.00
N HIS A 257 -18.13 8.89 16.73
CA HIS A 257 -18.07 10.30 17.09
C HIS A 257 -16.91 10.52 18.08
N THR A 258 -15.69 10.71 17.61
CA THR A 258 -14.66 11.35 18.43
C THR A 258 -14.78 12.86 18.22
N ALA A 259 -15.33 13.53 19.19
CA ALA A 259 -15.30 14.98 19.30
C ALA A 259 -13.83 15.44 19.32
N GLY A 260 -13.31 15.91 18.17
CA GLY A 260 -11.97 16.49 18.15
C GLY A 260 -11.20 16.51 16.85
N SER A 261 -11.52 15.74 15.83
CA SER A 261 -10.89 15.87 14.51
C SER A 261 -11.89 16.42 13.50
N GLY A 262 -11.61 17.63 12.99
CA GLY A 262 -12.52 18.37 12.11
C GLY A 262 -12.64 17.85 10.67
N THR A 263 -12.59 16.53 10.46
CA THR A 263 -12.94 15.89 9.20
C THR A 263 -14.23 15.11 9.41
N ASN A 264 -15.32 15.59 8.82
CA ASN A 264 -16.59 14.87 8.69
C ASN A 264 -16.36 13.60 7.84
N ASP A 265 -15.98 12.52 8.49
CA ASP A 265 -15.82 11.17 7.90
C ASP A 265 -17.17 10.45 7.78
N TYR A 266 -18.20 11.19 7.37
CA TYR A 266 -19.53 10.65 7.16
C TYR A 266 -19.57 9.88 5.83
N TYR A 267 -20.13 8.68 5.85
CA TYR A 267 -20.43 7.95 4.63
C TYR A 267 -21.51 8.71 3.86
N PRO A 268 -21.25 9.13 2.62
CA PRO A 268 -22.20 9.97 1.87
C PRO A 268 -23.45 9.21 1.42
N GLU A 269 -23.41 7.87 1.45
CA GLU A 269 -24.50 7.03 0.98
C GLU A 269 -25.61 6.95 2.05
N PRO A 270 -26.90 7.20 1.65
CA PRO A 270 -28.03 7.05 2.56
C PRO A 270 -28.24 5.59 2.95
N GLU A 271 -28.78 5.36 4.16
CA GLU A 271 -29.16 4.03 4.60
C GLU A 271 -30.12 3.36 3.60
N ARG A 272 -29.86 2.10 3.31
CA ARG A 272 -30.67 1.30 2.40
C ARG A 272 -30.52 -0.17 2.76
N PHE A 273 -31.63 -0.81 3.07
CA PHE A 273 -31.71 -2.22 3.35
C PHE A 273 -32.25 -2.98 2.14
N SER A 274 -31.75 -4.19 1.91
CA SER A 274 -32.39 -5.15 1.01
C SER A 274 -33.45 -5.94 1.75
N SER A 275 -34.62 -6.13 1.13
CA SER A 275 -35.68 -6.94 1.70
C SER A 275 -35.40 -8.42 1.42
N ASP A 276 -35.60 -9.25 2.43
CA ASP A 276 -35.55 -10.70 2.28
C ASP A 276 -36.75 -11.20 1.46
N THR A 277 -36.53 -12.20 0.62
CA THR A 277 -37.60 -13.03 0.06
C THR A 277 -38.00 -14.13 1.07
N ASP A 278 -39.13 -14.81 0.82
CA ASP A 278 -39.80 -15.71 1.78
C ASP A 278 -38.88 -16.77 2.45
N TRP A 279 -37.84 -17.22 1.76
CA TRP A 279 -36.96 -18.28 2.27
C TRP A 279 -35.71 -17.75 2.99
N MET A 280 -35.28 -16.53 2.71
CA MET A 280 -34.02 -15.96 3.23
C MET A 280 -33.96 -15.84 4.75
N PRO A 281 -35.05 -15.51 5.45
CA PRO A 281 -35.05 -15.47 6.94
C PRO A 281 -34.79 -16.82 7.60
N ASN A 282 -35.02 -17.92 6.89
CA ASN A 282 -34.96 -19.28 7.46
C ASN A 282 -33.73 -20.07 6.97
N VAL A 283 -32.67 -19.39 6.53
CA VAL A 283 -31.45 -20.07 6.05
C VAL A 283 -30.63 -20.57 7.21
N VAL A 284 -30.40 -21.89 7.23
CA VAL A 284 -29.39 -22.54 8.06
C VAL A 284 -28.29 -23.00 7.12
N LEU A 285 -27.19 -22.25 7.08
CA LEU A 285 -26.10 -22.43 6.14
C LEU A 285 -25.00 -23.32 6.70
N LEU A 286 -24.69 -24.41 6.00
CA LEU A 286 -23.58 -25.31 6.32
C LEU A 286 -22.49 -25.21 5.24
N ALA A 287 -21.24 -24.95 5.65
CA ALA A 287 -20.10 -24.89 4.72
C ALA A 287 -19.43 -26.26 4.56
N LYS A 288 -19.07 -26.58 3.32
CA LYS A 288 -18.27 -27.76 2.97
C LYS A 288 -17.17 -27.39 1.99
N MET A 289 -15.93 -27.72 2.34
CA MET A 289 -14.83 -27.74 1.35
C MET A 289 -15.03 -28.93 0.42
N VAL A 290 -15.38 -28.67 -0.84
CA VAL A 290 -15.90 -29.69 -1.77
C VAL A 290 -14.98 -30.91 -1.88
N TYR A 291 -13.72 -30.73 -2.20
CA TYR A 291 -12.78 -31.87 -2.36
C TYR A 291 -12.59 -32.69 -1.11
N VAL A 292 -12.51 -32.01 0.06
CA VAL A 292 -12.40 -32.71 1.36
C VAL A 292 -13.69 -33.48 1.65
N TRP A 293 -14.85 -32.85 1.38
CA TRP A 293 -16.14 -33.47 1.62
C TRP A 293 -16.37 -34.70 0.72
N LEU A 294 -16.07 -34.60 -0.58
CA LEU A 294 -16.17 -35.76 -1.50
C LEU A 294 -15.26 -36.92 -1.03
N GLY A 295 -14.04 -36.62 -0.60
CA GLY A 295 -13.14 -37.63 -0.02
C GLY A 295 -13.67 -38.26 1.29
N GLN A 296 -14.34 -37.47 2.15
CA GLN A 296 -15.01 -37.98 3.34
C GLN A 296 -16.20 -38.86 3.01
N LEU A 297 -17.00 -38.46 2.00
CA LEU A 297 -18.14 -39.23 1.52
C LEU A 297 -17.70 -40.54 0.88
N SER A 298 -16.61 -40.51 0.11
CA SER A 298 -16.02 -41.72 -0.46
C SER A 298 -15.71 -42.76 0.62
N LYS A 299 -15.08 -42.33 1.72
CA LYS A 299 -14.80 -43.21 2.88
C LYS A 299 -16.05 -43.65 3.61
N LYS A 300 -17.03 -42.72 3.81
CA LYS A 300 -18.26 -43.01 4.56
C LYS A 300 -19.15 -44.03 3.88
N TYR A 301 -19.22 -43.99 2.56
CA TYR A 301 -20.12 -44.83 1.76
C TYR A 301 -19.43 -45.98 1.04
N ASP A 302 -18.09 -46.11 1.20
CA ASP A 302 -17.24 -47.09 0.49
C ASP A 302 -17.44 -47.01 -1.04
N LEU A 303 -17.46 -45.78 -1.58
CA LEU A 303 -17.68 -45.48 -2.99
C LEU A 303 -16.60 -44.52 -3.50
N GLU A 304 -16.30 -44.53 -4.77
CA GLU A 304 -15.46 -43.48 -5.38
C GLU A 304 -16.35 -42.29 -5.77
N ILE A 305 -16.33 -41.25 -4.89
CA ILE A 305 -17.11 -40.01 -5.07
C ILE A 305 -16.14 -38.88 -5.35
N THR A 306 -16.02 -38.51 -6.61
CA THR A 306 -15.13 -37.43 -7.09
C THR A 306 -15.88 -36.26 -7.71
N ARG A 307 -17.16 -36.48 -8.09
CA ARG A 307 -17.99 -35.51 -8.76
C ARG A 307 -19.22 -35.13 -7.93
N LEU A 308 -19.75 -33.94 -8.18
CA LEU A 308 -20.90 -33.41 -7.43
C LEU A 308 -22.16 -34.27 -7.60
N ASP A 309 -22.43 -34.76 -8.81
CA ASP A 309 -23.63 -35.57 -9.11
C ASP A 309 -23.58 -36.97 -8.48
N GLN A 310 -22.43 -37.44 -8.02
CA GLN A 310 -22.24 -38.71 -7.32
C GLN A 310 -22.54 -38.63 -5.82
N ILE A 311 -22.75 -37.42 -5.26
CA ILE A 311 -23.11 -37.27 -3.85
C ILE A 311 -24.39 -38.07 -3.54
N PRO A 312 -24.36 -39.00 -2.55
CA PRO A 312 -25.50 -39.87 -2.26
C PRO A 312 -26.71 -39.10 -1.73
N ASP A 313 -27.90 -39.51 -2.16
CA ASP A 313 -29.15 -38.94 -1.68
C ASP A 313 -29.29 -39.05 -0.16
N ALA A 314 -28.83 -40.16 0.44
CA ALA A 314 -28.81 -40.36 1.90
C ALA A 314 -28.04 -39.29 2.65
N GLU A 315 -26.98 -38.70 2.07
CA GLU A 315 -26.25 -37.59 2.69
C GLU A 315 -27.06 -36.32 2.69
N LEU A 316 -27.80 -36.05 1.61
CA LEU A 316 -28.67 -34.88 1.52
C LEU A 316 -29.90 -35.04 2.43
N ASP A 317 -30.44 -36.24 2.56
CA ASP A 317 -31.52 -36.56 3.51
C ASP A 317 -31.10 -36.28 4.94
N LEU A 318 -29.88 -36.71 5.32
CA LEU A 318 -29.29 -36.45 6.64
C LEU A 318 -29.12 -34.94 6.90
N LEU A 319 -28.60 -34.19 5.92
CA LEU A 319 -28.46 -32.73 6.06
C LEU A 319 -29.82 -32.03 6.23
N ALA A 320 -30.83 -32.47 5.50
CA ALA A 320 -32.19 -31.93 5.64
C ALA A 320 -32.80 -32.29 7.01
N GLU A 321 -32.58 -33.51 7.53
CA GLU A 321 -32.96 -33.93 8.85
C GLU A 321 -32.33 -33.05 9.96
N TRP A 322 -31.09 -32.61 9.76
CA TRP A 322 -30.42 -31.67 10.65
C TRP A 322 -30.94 -30.22 10.54
N GLY A 323 -31.87 -29.95 9.64
CA GLY A 323 -32.43 -28.62 9.42
C GLY A 323 -31.58 -27.72 8.57
N VAL A 324 -30.60 -28.26 7.85
CA VAL A 324 -29.78 -27.49 6.89
C VAL A 324 -30.64 -27.11 5.68
N THR A 325 -30.74 -25.81 5.40
CA THR A 325 -31.50 -25.26 4.25
C THR A 325 -30.61 -24.57 3.23
N GLY A 326 -29.33 -24.34 3.57
CA GLY A 326 -28.31 -23.79 2.69
C GLY A 326 -27.03 -24.61 2.76
N LEU A 327 -26.45 -24.95 1.62
CA LEU A 327 -25.19 -25.68 1.54
C LEU A 327 -24.16 -24.86 0.77
N TRP A 328 -23.21 -24.31 1.50
CA TRP A 328 -22.12 -23.51 0.94
C TRP A 328 -20.95 -24.42 0.53
N LEU A 329 -20.66 -24.42 -0.75
CA LEU A 329 -19.68 -25.27 -1.41
C LEU A 329 -18.41 -24.45 -1.70
N ILE A 330 -17.39 -24.60 -0.85
CA ILE A 330 -16.12 -23.90 -0.98
C ILE A 330 -15.24 -24.61 -2.00
N GLY A 331 -14.77 -23.87 -3.00
CA GLY A 331 -13.79 -24.32 -3.99
C GLY A 331 -14.37 -25.09 -5.18
N LEU A 332 -15.55 -24.69 -5.65
CA LEU A 332 -16.21 -25.21 -6.85
C LEU A 332 -15.57 -24.77 -8.16
N TRP A 333 -15.01 -23.57 -8.18
CA TRP A 333 -14.58 -22.91 -9.41
C TRP A 333 -13.24 -23.44 -9.90
N GLU A 334 -12.96 -23.28 -11.19
CA GLU A 334 -11.64 -23.54 -11.77
C GLU A 334 -10.58 -22.71 -11.06
N ARG A 335 -9.56 -23.38 -10.51
CA ARG A 335 -8.51 -22.77 -9.70
C ARG A 335 -7.24 -22.53 -10.50
N SER A 336 -6.51 -21.49 -10.12
CA SER A 336 -5.20 -21.19 -10.70
C SER A 336 -4.20 -22.33 -10.47
N PRO A 337 -3.66 -22.98 -11.50
CA PRO A 337 -2.63 -24.00 -11.32
C PRO A 337 -1.33 -23.42 -10.71
N ALA A 338 -1.06 -22.12 -10.89
CA ALA A 338 0.07 -21.44 -10.28
C ALA A 338 0.02 -21.52 -8.74
N SER A 339 -1.19 -21.43 -8.13
CA SER A 339 -1.35 -21.54 -6.67
C SER A 339 -0.87 -22.90 -6.13
N GLN A 340 -1.17 -24.00 -6.82
CA GLN A 340 -0.68 -25.31 -6.48
C GLN A 340 0.84 -25.40 -6.64
N HIS A 341 1.37 -24.93 -7.77
CA HIS A 341 2.78 -24.98 -8.11
C HIS A 341 3.62 -24.20 -7.07
N ILE A 342 3.18 -23.02 -6.67
CA ILE A 342 3.81 -22.24 -5.59
C ILE A 342 3.93 -23.05 -4.30
N LYS A 343 2.84 -23.68 -3.85
CA LYS A 343 2.81 -24.46 -2.61
C LYS A 343 3.70 -25.70 -2.68
N GLN A 344 3.76 -26.34 -3.84
CA GLN A 344 4.63 -27.51 -4.06
C GLN A 344 6.11 -27.12 -3.99
N ILE A 345 6.50 -26.00 -4.63
CA ILE A 345 7.86 -25.47 -4.54
C ILE A 345 8.20 -25.08 -3.09
N CYS A 346 7.24 -24.51 -2.35
CA CYS A 346 7.42 -24.16 -0.94
C CYS A 346 7.46 -25.35 0.02
N GLY A 347 7.44 -26.60 -0.49
CA GLY A 347 7.67 -27.82 0.29
C GLY A 347 6.42 -28.61 0.66
N ASN A 348 5.27 -28.34 0.04
CA ASN A 348 4.06 -29.13 0.21
C ASN A 348 3.68 -29.85 -1.11
N PRO A 349 4.24 -31.04 -1.40
CA PRO A 349 4.03 -31.74 -2.66
C PRO A 349 2.58 -32.19 -2.89
N GLU A 350 1.80 -32.38 -1.82
CA GLU A 350 0.39 -32.79 -1.88
C GLU A 350 -0.58 -31.58 -1.95
N ALA A 351 -0.06 -30.36 -2.00
CA ALA A 351 -0.90 -29.16 -2.03
C ALA A 351 -1.76 -29.10 -3.29
N ILE A 352 -2.98 -28.65 -3.10
CA ILE A 352 -3.89 -28.25 -4.16
C ILE A 352 -3.99 -26.72 -4.23
N SER A 353 -4.47 -26.19 -5.36
CA SER A 353 -4.69 -24.77 -5.54
C SER A 353 -5.66 -24.19 -4.48
N SER A 354 -5.45 -22.95 -4.08
CA SER A 354 -6.36 -22.23 -3.19
C SER A 354 -7.76 -22.14 -3.81
N ALA A 355 -8.78 -22.28 -2.97
CA ALA A 355 -10.17 -22.07 -3.36
C ALA A 355 -10.47 -20.60 -3.73
N TYR A 356 -9.57 -19.68 -3.35
CA TYR A 356 -9.68 -18.24 -3.56
C TYR A 356 -8.68 -17.69 -4.59
N SER A 357 -7.83 -18.56 -5.17
CA SER A 357 -6.95 -18.21 -6.29
C SER A 357 -7.56 -18.82 -7.57
N LEU A 358 -8.46 -18.08 -8.22
CA LEU A 358 -9.29 -18.60 -9.30
C LEU A 358 -8.67 -18.39 -10.68
N PHE A 359 -8.82 -19.39 -11.54
CA PHE A 359 -8.53 -19.26 -12.97
C PHE A 359 -9.71 -18.66 -13.72
N ASP A 360 -10.91 -19.20 -13.52
CA ASP A 360 -12.16 -18.73 -14.14
C ASP A 360 -13.37 -19.12 -13.27
N TYR A 361 -14.51 -18.47 -13.48
CA TYR A 361 -15.81 -18.81 -12.86
C TYR A 361 -16.57 -19.86 -13.69
N ALA A 362 -15.89 -20.94 -14.01
CA ALA A 362 -16.44 -22.19 -14.53
C ALA A 362 -16.38 -23.24 -13.43
N ILE A 363 -17.35 -24.13 -13.33
CA ILE A 363 -17.29 -25.26 -12.38
C ILE A 363 -16.16 -26.18 -12.78
N ALA A 364 -15.30 -26.54 -11.83
CA ALA A 364 -14.12 -27.34 -12.07
C ALA A 364 -14.47 -28.65 -12.81
N ALA A 365 -13.71 -28.93 -13.88
CA ALA A 365 -13.99 -30.07 -14.77
C ALA A 365 -13.91 -31.42 -14.06
N ASP A 366 -12.99 -31.56 -13.09
CA ASP A 366 -12.82 -32.76 -12.27
C ASP A 366 -13.99 -32.98 -11.29
N LEU A 367 -14.73 -31.92 -10.93
CA LEU A 367 -16.00 -32.01 -10.18
C LEU A 367 -17.20 -32.38 -11.05
N GLY A 368 -16.99 -32.55 -12.36
CA GLY A 368 -18.01 -32.92 -13.36
C GLY A 368 -18.65 -31.72 -14.07
N GLY A 369 -18.09 -30.52 -13.89
CA GLY A 369 -18.54 -29.31 -14.57
C GLY A 369 -19.97 -28.88 -14.21
N GLU A 370 -20.52 -27.98 -15.01
CA GLU A 370 -21.88 -27.45 -14.79
C GLU A 370 -22.97 -28.53 -14.80
N GLU A 371 -22.85 -29.55 -15.66
CA GLU A 371 -23.85 -30.61 -15.73
C GLU A 371 -23.99 -31.36 -14.38
N ALA A 372 -22.87 -31.70 -13.76
CA ALA A 372 -22.88 -32.35 -12.45
C ALA A 372 -23.43 -31.40 -11.34
N LEU A 373 -23.10 -30.11 -11.41
CA LEU A 373 -23.67 -29.12 -10.51
C LEU A 373 -25.20 -29.03 -10.65
N TRP A 374 -25.72 -28.95 -11.86
CA TRP A 374 -27.19 -28.86 -12.07
C TRP A 374 -27.93 -30.07 -11.55
N ARG A 375 -27.41 -31.28 -11.80
CA ARG A 375 -27.99 -32.53 -11.25
C ARG A 375 -27.95 -32.52 -9.72
N PHE A 376 -26.85 -32.09 -9.13
CA PHE A 376 -26.71 -32.00 -7.68
C PHE A 376 -27.65 -30.95 -7.09
N LYS A 377 -27.74 -29.77 -7.70
CA LYS A 377 -28.64 -28.67 -7.30
C LYS A 377 -30.09 -29.14 -7.29
N GLU A 378 -30.53 -29.91 -8.30
CA GLU A 378 -31.89 -30.47 -8.34
C GLU A 378 -32.15 -31.44 -7.18
N LYS A 379 -31.21 -32.35 -6.88
CA LYS A 379 -31.29 -33.26 -5.73
C LYS A 379 -31.38 -32.54 -4.40
N ALA A 380 -30.57 -31.50 -4.20
CA ALA A 380 -30.54 -30.67 -2.99
C ALA A 380 -31.86 -29.89 -2.83
N LEU A 381 -32.32 -29.25 -3.89
CA LEU A 381 -33.54 -28.43 -3.86
C LEU A 381 -34.79 -29.26 -3.56
N LYS A 382 -34.90 -30.52 -4.02
CA LYS A 382 -35.98 -31.45 -3.66
C LYS A 382 -36.11 -31.68 -2.16
N ARG A 383 -35.02 -31.39 -1.39
CA ARG A 383 -34.94 -31.52 0.07
C ARG A 383 -34.98 -30.16 0.80
N GLY A 384 -35.29 -29.09 0.06
CA GLY A 384 -35.32 -27.72 0.60
C GLY A 384 -33.94 -27.11 0.80
N ILE A 385 -32.86 -27.76 0.31
CA ILE A 385 -31.50 -27.26 0.46
C ILE A 385 -31.11 -26.44 -0.77
N ARG A 386 -30.79 -25.15 -0.57
CA ARG A 386 -30.26 -24.26 -1.58
C ARG A 386 -28.73 -24.29 -1.58
N LEU A 387 -28.12 -24.23 -2.77
CA LEU A 387 -26.67 -24.17 -2.87
C LEU A 387 -26.17 -22.74 -2.74
N ALA A 388 -25.02 -22.59 -2.09
CA ALA A 388 -24.29 -21.35 -1.97
C ALA A 388 -22.87 -21.49 -2.52
N SER A 389 -22.31 -20.41 -3.04
CA SER A 389 -20.96 -20.36 -3.57
C SER A 389 -20.24 -19.09 -3.13
N ASP A 390 -18.91 -19.16 -3.15
CA ASP A 390 -18.05 -17.98 -3.04
C ASP A 390 -18.05 -17.16 -4.33
N MET A 391 -17.92 -15.85 -4.17
CA MET A 391 -17.49 -14.90 -5.18
C MET A 391 -16.29 -14.13 -4.63
N VAL A 392 -15.19 -14.10 -5.37
CA VAL A 392 -13.91 -13.47 -5.00
C VAL A 392 -13.70 -12.25 -5.89
N PRO A 393 -14.32 -11.11 -5.59
CA PRO A 393 -14.31 -9.98 -6.52
C PRO A 393 -13.04 -9.15 -6.47
N ASN A 394 -12.27 -9.21 -5.36
CA ASN A 394 -11.11 -8.37 -5.16
C ASN A 394 -9.93 -8.69 -6.09
N HIS A 395 -9.73 -9.95 -6.41
CA HIS A 395 -8.57 -10.44 -7.15
C HIS A 395 -8.91 -11.70 -7.96
N THR A 396 -8.00 -12.07 -8.84
CA THR A 396 -7.99 -13.39 -9.50
C THR A 396 -6.81 -14.22 -9.02
N GLY A 397 -6.69 -15.45 -9.47
CA GLY A 397 -5.42 -16.19 -9.36
C GLY A 397 -4.30 -15.49 -10.14
N LEU A 398 -3.07 -15.64 -9.67
CA LEU A 398 -1.87 -15.11 -10.32
C LEU A 398 -1.77 -15.55 -11.79
N TYR A 399 -2.15 -16.79 -12.09
CA TYR A 399 -2.37 -17.27 -13.44
C TYR A 399 -3.88 -17.49 -13.62
N SER A 400 -4.54 -16.62 -14.37
CA SER A 400 -5.97 -16.63 -14.60
C SER A 400 -6.29 -16.24 -16.04
N LYS A 401 -7.51 -16.49 -16.45
CA LYS A 401 -8.00 -16.11 -17.78
C LYS A 401 -7.81 -14.62 -18.05
N TRP A 402 -8.14 -13.76 -17.08
CA TRP A 402 -7.98 -12.31 -17.24
C TRP A 402 -6.52 -11.85 -17.25
N ILE A 403 -5.61 -12.54 -16.57
CA ILE A 403 -4.17 -12.28 -16.67
C ILE A 403 -3.67 -12.53 -18.10
N ILE A 404 -4.25 -13.51 -18.80
CA ILE A 404 -3.89 -13.84 -20.18
C ILE A 404 -4.54 -12.88 -21.19
N GLU A 405 -5.84 -12.59 -21.01
CA GLU A 405 -6.65 -11.86 -21.98
C GLU A 405 -6.61 -10.35 -21.77
N HIS A 406 -6.56 -9.90 -20.51
CA HIS A 406 -6.68 -8.50 -20.07
C HIS A 406 -5.65 -8.12 -19.02
N PRO A 407 -4.33 -8.26 -19.27
CA PRO A 407 -3.31 -7.97 -18.27
C PRO A 407 -3.31 -6.51 -17.79
N ASP A 408 -3.93 -5.59 -18.54
CA ASP A 408 -4.05 -4.17 -18.16
C ASP A 408 -5.20 -3.90 -17.15
N TRP A 409 -5.99 -4.91 -16.77
CA TRP A 409 -7.08 -4.80 -15.80
C TRP A 409 -6.61 -4.84 -14.34
N PHE A 410 -5.32 -4.99 -14.11
CA PHE A 410 -4.73 -5.17 -12.78
C PHE A 410 -4.00 -3.92 -12.30
N VAL A 411 -3.88 -3.77 -10.99
CA VAL A 411 -3.03 -2.74 -10.39
C VAL A 411 -1.58 -3.10 -10.68
N GLN A 412 -0.84 -2.23 -11.39
CA GLN A 412 0.47 -2.57 -11.95
C GLN A 412 1.37 -1.36 -12.12
N LEU A 413 2.67 -1.63 -12.29
CA LEU A 413 3.71 -0.68 -12.66
C LEU A 413 4.45 -1.18 -13.91
N ASP A 414 5.08 -0.26 -14.65
CA ASP A 414 5.99 -0.59 -15.76
C ASP A 414 7.43 -0.86 -15.29
N TYR A 415 7.71 -0.77 -14.01
CA TYR A 415 9.01 -1.00 -13.37
C TYR A 415 8.82 -1.67 -12.00
N PRO A 416 9.81 -2.44 -11.49
CA PRO A 416 9.70 -3.05 -10.18
C PRO A 416 9.67 -1.96 -9.09
N PRO A 417 8.79 -2.06 -8.07
CA PRO A 417 8.66 -1.03 -7.01
C PRO A 417 9.94 -0.91 -6.18
N TYR A 418 10.74 -1.95 -6.10
CA TYR A 418 12.02 -1.96 -5.39
C TYR A 418 13.16 -2.32 -6.32
N PRO A 419 14.26 -1.52 -6.38
CA PRO A 419 15.41 -1.79 -7.25
C PRO A 419 16.13 -3.12 -6.96
N ALA A 420 15.99 -3.63 -5.73
CA ALA A 420 16.56 -4.90 -5.31
C ALA A 420 15.80 -6.12 -5.86
N TYR A 421 14.55 -5.94 -6.31
CA TYR A 421 13.73 -7.04 -6.80
C TYR A 421 14.35 -7.73 -8.00
N ARG A 422 14.32 -9.06 -7.97
CA ARG A 422 14.74 -9.94 -9.06
C ARG A 422 13.64 -10.94 -9.34
N PHE A 423 13.56 -11.40 -10.56
CA PHE A 423 12.50 -12.28 -11.06
C PHE A 423 13.13 -13.39 -11.90
N THR A 424 14.06 -14.14 -11.30
CA THR A 424 14.84 -15.22 -11.96
C THR A 424 14.29 -16.60 -11.63
N GLY A 425 13.30 -16.67 -10.73
CA GLY A 425 12.69 -17.91 -10.29
C GLY A 425 11.87 -18.60 -11.40
N VAL A 426 11.14 -19.64 -11.00
CA VAL A 426 10.35 -20.48 -11.92
C VAL A 426 9.25 -19.68 -12.61
N ASP A 427 9.00 -20.00 -13.89
CA ASP A 427 7.82 -19.52 -14.62
C ASP A 427 6.57 -20.26 -14.13
N LEU A 428 5.59 -19.50 -13.68
CA LEU A 428 4.32 -20.01 -13.15
C LEU A 428 3.19 -20.06 -14.22
N SER A 429 3.50 -19.65 -15.46
CA SER A 429 2.57 -19.70 -16.58
C SER A 429 2.57 -21.10 -17.21
N SER A 430 1.38 -21.56 -17.61
CA SER A 430 1.23 -22.70 -18.50
C SER A 430 0.93 -22.27 -19.95
N ASN A 431 0.82 -20.96 -20.20
CA ASN A 431 0.57 -20.39 -21.53
C ASN A 431 1.87 -19.93 -22.15
N PRO A 432 2.27 -20.38 -23.36
CA PRO A 432 3.51 -20.00 -24.00
C PRO A 432 3.59 -18.50 -24.41
N ASP A 433 2.45 -17.81 -24.46
CA ASP A 433 2.40 -16.41 -24.84
C ASP A 433 2.80 -15.45 -23.70
N ILE A 434 2.83 -15.93 -22.46
CA ILE A 434 3.18 -15.11 -21.28
C ILE A 434 4.09 -15.86 -20.32
N SER A 435 4.93 -15.13 -19.59
CA SER A 435 5.71 -15.65 -18.46
C SER A 435 5.37 -14.90 -17.17
N LEU A 436 5.27 -15.64 -16.06
CA LEU A 436 4.89 -15.13 -14.74
C LEU A 436 5.93 -15.52 -13.70
N HIS A 437 6.58 -14.54 -13.06
CA HIS A 437 7.61 -14.78 -12.06
C HIS A 437 7.33 -13.97 -10.80
N ILE A 438 7.29 -14.63 -9.64
CA ILE A 438 7.27 -13.96 -8.33
C ILE A 438 8.69 -13.46 -8.03
N GLU A 439 8.81 -12.39 -7.23
CA GLU A 439 10.07 -11.86 -6.77
C GLU A 439 10.88 -12.93 -6.01
N ASP A 440 12.21 -12.97 -6.26
CA ASP A 440 13.08 -14.05 -5.80
C ASP A 440 13.15 -14.17 -4.26
N GLY A 441 13.04 -13.05 -3.52
CA GLY A 441 13.03 -13.00 -2.07
C GLY A 441 11.86 -13.76 -1.43
N TYR A 442 10.74 -13.92 -2.15
CA TYR A 442 9.65 -14.76 -1.71
C TYR A 442 10.07 -16.23 -1.52
N TRP A 443 10.77 -16.77 -2.51
CA TRP A 443 11.25 -18.16 -2.47
C TRP A 443 12.27 -18.41 -1.37
N GLU A 444 13.07 -17.37 -1.07
CA GLU A 444 14.08 -17.40 -0.01
C GLU A 444 13.52 -17.03 1.37
N ARG A 445 12.22 -16.70 1.45
CA ARG A 445 11.54 -16.24 2.68
C ARG A 445 12.18 -15.00 3.31
N ARG A 446 12.72 -14.10 2.48
CA ARG A 446 13.35 -12.82 2.88
C ARG A 446 12.44 -11.64 2.65
N ASP A 447 11.46 -11.76 1.76
CA ASP A 447 10.54 -10.71 1.36
C ASP A 447 9.14 -11.29 1.16
N ALA A 448 8.13 -10.49 1.45
CA ALA A 448 6.73 -10.86 1.20
C ALA A 448 6.36 -10.80 -0.29
N ALA A 449 7.21 -10.21 -1.15
CA ALA A 449 7.00 -9.94 -2.56
C ALA A 449 5.65 -9.27 -2.85
N VAL A 450 5.65 -7.96 -3.10
CA VAL A 450 4.39 -7.21 -3.29
C VAL A 450 3.86 -7.30 -4.73
N VAL A 451 4.74 -7.62 -5.70
CA VAL A 451 4.42 -7.76 -7.12
C VAL A 451 5.01 -9.05 -7.70
N PHE A 452 4.42 -9.49 -8.80
CA PHE A 452 5.02 -10.47 -9.71
C PHE A 452 5.26 -9.83 -11.07
N LYS A 453 6.24 -10.36 -11.80
CA LYS A 453 6.55 -9.94 -13.17
C LYS A 453 5.67 -10.71 -14.14
N HIS A 454 4.95 -10.00 -14.98
CA HIS A 454 4.26 -10.51 -16.16
C HIS A 454 5.03 -10.05 -17.40
N TYR A 455 5.42 -10.99 -18.25
CA TYR A 455 6.03 -10.70 -19.55
C TYR A 455 5.16 -11.27 -20.65
N ASP A 456 4.74 -10.41 -21.57
CA ASP A 456 3.94 -10.80 -22.73
C ASP A 456 4.87 -10.99 -23.94
N HIS A 457 4.97 -12.25 -24.42
CA HIS A 457 5.83 -12.59 -25.55
C HIS A 457 5.27 -12.09 -26.89
N ARG A 458 3.98 -11.72 -26.95
CA ARG A 458 3.33 -11.26 -28.18
C ARG A 458 3.73 -9.83 -28.56
N ASP A 459 3.90 -8.97 -27.57
CA ASP A 459 4.23 -7.55 -27.76
C ASP A 459 5.56 -7.13 -27.08
N GLY A 460 6.19 -8.04 -26.31
CA GLY A 460 7.43 -7.79 -25.57
C GLY A 460 7.26 -6.91 -24.35
N ARG A 461 6.02 -6.62 -23.91
CA ARG A 461 5.75 -5.74 -22.76
C ARG A 461 5.94 -6.46 -21.44
N THR A 462 6.65 -5.81 -20.53
CA THR A 462 6.78 -6.23 -19.14
C THR A 462 5.87 -5.40 -18.26
N ARG A 463 5.18 -6.07 -17.33
CA ARG A 463 4.33 -5.47 -16.29
C ARG A 463 4.72 -6.02 -14.92
N TYR A 464 4.62 -5.22 -13.88
CA TYR A 464 4.79 -5.63 -12.49
C TYR A 464 3.46 -5.49 -11.77
N ILE A 465 2.73 -6.61 -11.67
CA ILE A 465 1.35 -6.65 -11.20
C ILE A 465 1.36 -6.92 -9.69
N TYR A 466 0.57 -6.17 -8.94
CA TYR A 466 0.44 -6.35 -7.50
C TYR A 466 -0.35 -7.61 -7.15
N HIS A 467 0.13 -8.33 -6.14
CA HIS A 467 -0.66 -9.38 -5.50
C HIS A 467 -1.85 -8.80 -4.74
N GLY A 468 -2.93 -9.59 -4.58
CA GLY A 468 -4.06 -9.21 -3.75
C GLY A 468 -3.64 -8.98 -2.30
N ASN A 469 -4.33 -8.07 -1.62
CA ASN A 469 -4.04 -7.73 -0.23
C ASN A 469 -5.28 -7.10 0.44
N ASP A 470 -5.46 -7.34 1.73
CA ASP A 470 -6.53 -6.78 2.54
C ASP A 470 -6.11 -5.61 3.43
N GLY A 471 -4.86 -5.21 3.34
CA GLY A 471 -4.25 -4.20 4.22
C GLY A 471 -3.36 -4.80 5.30
N SER A 472 -3.24 -6.12 5.37
CA SER A 472 -2.24 -6.80 6.17
C SER A 472 -0.82 -6.64 5.60
N SER A 473 0.19 -6.99 6.38
CA SER A 473 1.59 -6.91 5.95
C SER A 473 1.98 -7.96 4.91
N THR A 474 1.16 -9.00 4.73
CA THR A 474 1.49 -10.13 3.86
C THR A 474 0.53 -10.19 2.67
N PRO A 475 1.01 -9.91 1.44
CA PRO A 475 0.23 -10.10 0.22
C PRO A 475 -0.14 -11.56 -0.01
N TRP A 476 -1.23 -11.80 -0.73
CA TRP A 476 -1.63 -13.14 -1.16
C TRP A 476 -0.90 -13.50 -2.46
N ASN A 477 0.29 -14.09 -2.35
CA ASN A 477 1.25 -14.25 -3.45
C ASN A 477 0.81 -15.20 -4.58
N ASP A 478 -0.29 -15.91 -4.44
CA ASP A 478 -0.91 -16.71 -5.51
C ASP A 478 -2.05 -15.97 -6.23
N THR A 479 -2.18 -14.65 -6.03
CA THR A 479 -3.27 -13.82 -6.58
C THR A 479 -2.77 -12.59 -7.33
N ALA A 480 -3.67 -11.95 -8.09
CA ALA A 480 -3.46 -10.71 -8.84
C ALA A 480 -4.58 -9.69 -8.54
N GLN A 481 -4.22 -8.49 -8.14
CA GLN A 481 -5.15 -7.44 -7.72
C GLN A 481 -5.83 -6.74 -8.88
N LEU A 482 -7.15 -6.75 -8.93
CA LEU A 482 -7.94 -6.04 -9.93
C LEU A 482 -7.95 -4.51 -9.69
N ASN A 483 -7.92 -3.75 -10.79
CA ASN A 483 -7.95 -2.28 -10.77
C ASN A 483 -9.37 -1.75 -10.97
N TYR A 484 -10.03 -1.41 -9.88
CA TYR A 484 -11.42 -0.91 -9.88
C TYR A 484 -11.57 0.55 -10.33
N LEU A 485 -10.48 1.26 -10.62
CA LEU A 485 -10.59 2.57 -11.28
C LEU A 485 -11.01 2.42 -12.75
N ILE A 486 -10.79 1.25 -13.35
CA ILE A 486 -11.15 0.93 -14.72
C ILE A 486 -12.64 0.55 -14.79
N PRO A 487 -13.49 1.30 -15.52
CA PRO A 487 -14.91 1.00 -15.62
C PRO A 487 -15.20 -0.41 -16.14
N GLU A 488 -14.46 -0.87 -17.15
CA GLU A 488 -14.60 -2.19 -17.78
C GLU A 488 -14.37 -3.32 -16.78
N VAL A 489 -13.45 -3.12 -15.80
CA VAL A 489 -13.23 -4.09 -14.71
C VAL A 489 -14.46 -4.19 -13.81
N ARG A 490 -15.04 -3.04 -13.42
CA ARG A 490 -16.26 -3.03 -12.59
C ARG A 490 -17.42 -3.73 -13.30
N GLU A 491 -17.61 -3.43 -14.59
CA GLU A 491 -18.66 -4.06 -15.42
C GLU A 491 -18.45 -5.57 -15.57
N ALA A 492 -17.20 -6.00 -15.83
CA ALA A 492 -16.87 -7.42 -15.97
C ALA A 492 -17.09 -8.19 -14.67
N VAL A 493 -16.70 -7.61 -13.52
CA VAL A 493 -16.92 -8.23 -12.20
C VAL A 493 -18.41 -8.30 -11.87
N ILE A 494 -19.20 -7.24 -12.14
CA ILE A 494 -20.66 -7.27 -11.96
C ILE A 494 -21.28 -8.33 -12.87
N GLY A 495 -20.83 -8.44 -14.12
CA GLY A 495 -21.26 -9.50 -15.04
C GLY A 495 -20.99 -10.92 -14.52
N THR A 496 -19.82 -11.11 -13.91
CA THR A 496 -19.44 -12.37 -13.25
C THR A 496 -20.29 -12.64 -12.01
N ILE A 497 -20.58 -11.63 -11.18
CA ILE A 497 -21.48 -11.76 -10.03
C ILE A 497 -22.88 -12.18 -10.48
N LEU A 498 -23.41 -11.62 -11.57
CA LEU A 498 -24.70 -12.02 -12.15
C LEU A 498 -24.65 -13.45 -12.71
N HIS A 499 -23.53 -13.87 -13.30
CA HIS A 499 -23.34 -15.25 -13.72
C HIS A 499 -23.42 -16.20 -12.51
N VAL A 500 -22.72 -15.90 -11.41
CA VAL A 500 -22.79 -16.67 -10.17
C VAL A 500 -24.22 -16.67 -9.59
N ALA A 501 -24.92 -15.53 -9.58
CA ALA A 501 -26.29 -15.40 -9.08
C ALA A 501 -27.29 -16.29 -9.82
N ARG A 502 -27.13 -16.50 -11.13
CA ARG A 502 -27.96 -17.41 -11.93
C ARG A 502 -27.76 -18.87 -11.53
N MET A 503 -26.56 -19.21 -11.06
CA MET A 503 -26.22 -20.57 -10.65
C MET A 503 -26.56 -20.82 -9.17
N PHE A 504 -26.34 -19.84 -8.30
CA PHE A 504 -26.44 -19.97 -6.85
C PHE A 504 -27.35 -18.89 -6.24
N PRO A 505 -28.43 -19.28 -5.55
CA PRO A 505 -29.31 -18.31 -4.85
C PRO A 505 -28.68 -17.71 -3.59
N ILE A 506 -27.52 -18.20 -3.15
CA ILE A 506 -26.77 -17.65 -2.02
C ILE A 506 -25.34 -17.40 -2.47
N ILE A 507 -24.87 -16.16 -2.37
CA ILE A 507 -23.50 -15.77 -2.71
C ILE A 507 -22.80 -15.24 -1.45
N ARG A 508 -21.66 -15.84 -1.11
CA ARG A 508 -20.74 -15.29 -0.12
C ARG A 508 -19.62 -14.53 -0.83
N PHE A 509 -19.50 -13.24 -0.54
CA PHE A 509 -18.44 -12.40 -1.08
C PHE A 509 -17.20 -12.46 -0.20
N ASP A 510 -16.12 -13.02 -0.77
CA ASP A 510 -14.82 -13.12 -0.13
C ASP A 510 -14.18 -11.73 0.01
N ALA A 511 -13.62 -11.44 1.19
CA ALA A 511 -12.91 -10.20 1.50
C ALA A 511 -13.66 -8.93 1.02
N ALA A 512 -14.99 -8.90 1.15
CA ALA A 512 -15.83 -7.83 0.60
C ALA A 512 -15.45 -6.43 1.08
N MET A 513 -14.93 -6.30 2.31
CA MET A 513 -14.49 -5.04 2.89
C MET A 513 -13.36 -4.36 2.09
N THR A 514 -12.55 -5.13 1.36
CA THR A 514 -11.42 -4.57 0.57
C THR A 514 -11.89 -3.67 -0.56
N LEU A 515 -13.11 -3.86 -1.05
CA LEU A 515 -13.71 -3.12 -2.16
C LEU A 515 -14.67 -2.02 -1.75
N ALA A 516 -14.92 -1.82 -0.43
CA ALA A 516 -15.61 -0.61 0.01
C ALA A 516 -14.78 0.61 -0.46
N LYS A 517 -15.40 1.53 -1.20
CA LYS A 517 -14.74 2.60 -1.97
C LYS A 517 -13.63 3.32 -1.17
N LYS A 518 -13.95 3.76 0.04
CA LYS A 518 -13.01 4.45 0.93
C LYS A 518 -11.84 3.55 1.35
N HIS A 519 -12.11 2.28 1.63
CA HIS A 519 -11.08 1.33 2.00
C HIS A 519 -10.21 0.95 0.82
N TYR A 520 -10.82 0.75 -0.37
CA TYR A 520 -10.10 0.49 -1.62
C TYR A 520 -9.15 1.64 -1.98
N GLN A 521 -9.60 2.92 -1.85
CA GLN A 521 -8.75 4.08 -2.01
C GLN A 521 -7.54 4.01 -1.07
N ARG A 522 -7.77 3.79 0.21
CA ARG A 522 -6.69 3.71 1.20
C ARG A 522 -5.69 2.59 0.87
N LEU A 523 -6.17 1.44 0.40
CA LEU A 523 -5.32 0.29 0.09
C LEU A 523 -4.48 0.50 -1.17
N TRP A 524 -5.08 1.02 -2.24
CA TRP A 524 -4.47 0.96 -3.57
C TRP A 524 -4.12 2.33 -4.15
N PHE A 525 -4.85 3.36 -3.78
CA PHE A 525 -4.68 4.73 -4.28
C PHE A 525 -4.67 5.73 -3.13
N PRO A 526 -3.74 5.57 -2.17
CA PRO A 526 -3.76 6.33 -0.93
C PRO A 526 -3.69 7.82 -1.20
N GLN A 527 -4.53 8.58 -0.50
CA GLN A 527 -4.43 10.03 -0.51
C GLN A 527 -3.10 10.41 0.15
N PRO A 528 -2.26 11.23 -0.49
CA PRO A 528 -1.00 11.66 0.10
C PRO A 528 -1.20 12.19 1.53
N GLY A 529 -0.55 11.57 2.48
CA GLY A 529 -0.61 11.96 3.88
C GLY A 529 -1.75 11.42 4.74
N HIS A 530 -2.59 10.52 4.25
CA HIS A 530 -3.72 9.97 4.98
C HIS A 530 -3.55 8.47 5.33
N GLY A 531 -2.34 7.99 5.44
CA GLY A 531 -2.03 6.61 5.82
C GLY A 531 -2.52 5.60 4.77
N GLY A 532 -1.62 5.11 3.98
CA GLY A 532 -1.84 4.03 3.02
C GLY A 532 -0.83 2.92 3.29
N ILE A 533 -0.85 1.90 2.45
CA ILE A 533 0.25 0.95 2.38
C ILE A 533 1.32 1.59 1.50
N ALA A 534 2.47 1.87 2.05
CA ALA A 534 3.50 2.69 1.42
C ALA A 534 4.25 2.01 0.27
N SER A 535 4.05 0.69 0.05
CA SER A 535 4.46 0.04 -1.22
C SER A 535 3.69 0.56 -2.44
N ARG A 536 2.74 1.49 -2.22
CA ARG A 536 1.87 2.03 -3.26
C ARG A 536 1.84 3.57 -3.36
N PRO A 537 2.89 4.29 -2.93
CA PRO A 537 2.93 5.75 -3.09
C PRO A 537 2.91 6.17 -4.57
N GLU A 538 3.34 5.29 -5.46
CA GLU A 538 3.30 5.47 -6.91
C GLU A 538 1.87 5.61 -7.44
N HIS A 539 0.89 5.06 -6.74
CA HIS A 539 -0.53 5.13 -7.07
C HIS A 539 -1.29 6.18 -6.27
N GLY A 540 -0.58 7.02 -5.50
CA GLY A 540 -1.20 8.06 -4.68
C GLY A 540 -2.10 8.99 -5.50
N MET A 541 -3.35 9.18 -5.07
CA MET A 541 -4.34 10.04 -5.74
C MET A 541 -5.01 10.94 -4.73
N THR A 542 -5.31 12.18 -5.14
CA THR A 542 -6.20 13.04 -4.37
C THR A 542 -7.61 12.43 -4.32
N ARG A 543 -8.39 12.82 -3.31
CA ARG A 543 -9.79 12.36 -3.21
C ARG A 543 -10.60 12.73 -4.45
N SER A 544 -10.39 13.93 -5.00
CA SER A 544 -11.11 14.39 -6.19
C SER A 544 -10.81 13.56 -7.43
N GLU A 545 -9.54 13.21 -7.66
CA GLU A 545 -9.13 12.34 -8.77
C GLU A 545 -9.69 10.93 -8.60
N PHE A 546 -9.63 10.38 -7.40
CA PHE A 546 -10.18 9.08 -7.10
C PHE A 546 -11.70 9.04 -7.28
N ASP A 547 -12.43 10.05 -6.76
CA ASP A 547 -13.88 10.15 -6.91
C ASP A 547 -14.31 10.36 -8.38
N ALA A 548 -13.48 11.00 -9.20
CA ALA A 548 -13.73 11.10 -10.64
C ALA A 548 -13.56 9.75 -11.36
N ALA A 549 -12.56 8.94 -10.97
CA ALA A 549 -12.30 7.63 -11.57
C ALA A 549 -13.26 6.54 -11.06
N MET A 550 -13.69 6.63 -9.80
CA MET A 550 -14.64 5.71 -9.16
C MET A 550 -15.77 6.53 -8.50
N PRO A 551 -16.73 7.06 -9.29
CA PRO A 551 -17.74 8.01 -8.81
C PRO A 551 -18.73 7.39 -7.81
N GLU A 552 -19.04 6.11 -7.96
CA GLU A 552 -20.03 5.40 -7.16
C GLU A 552 -19.39 4.31 -6.29
N GLU A 553 -20.05 4.00 -5.17
CA GLU A 553 -19.69 2.85 -4.33
C GLU A 553 -19.99 1.55 -5.08
N PHE A 554 -18.96 0.72 -5.30
CA PHE A 554 -19.07 -0.50 -6.08
C PHE A 554 -20.14 -1.47 -5.55
N TRP A 555 -20.19 -1.64 -4.24
CA TRP A 555 -21.16 -2.55 -3.64
C TRP A 555 -22.61 -2.10 -3.81
N ARG A 556 -22.85 -0.79 -3.91
CA ARG A 556 -24.18 -0.25 -4.24
C ARG A 556 -24.59 -0.64 -5.65
N GLN A 557 -23.68 -0.50 -6.62
CA GLN A 557 -23.92 -0.94 -7.99
C GLN A 557 -24.26 -2.45 -8.05
N VAL A 558 -23.50 -3.28 -7.30
CA VAL A 558 -23.75 -4.73 -7.21
C VAL A 558 -25.15 -5.01 -6.64
N VAL A 559 -25.47 -4.43 -5.48
CA VAL A 559 -26.76 -4.66 -4.80
C VAL A 559 -27.92 -4.22 -5.68
N ASP A 560 -27.85 -3.06 -6.34
CA ASP A 560 -28.90 -2.53 -7.21
C ASP A 560 -29.08 -3.40 -8.45
N LYS A 561 -27.98 -3.90 -9.01
CA LYS A 561 -28.01 -4.78 -10.17
C LYS A 561 -28.59 -6.15 -9.85
N ILE A 562 -28.21 -6.73 -8.71
CA ILE A 562 -28.77 -8.01 -8.21
C ILE A 562 -30.26 -7.85 -7.90
N ALA A 563 -30.67 -6.77 -7.23
CA ALA A 563 -32.08 -6.51 -6.93
C ALA A 563 -32.95 -6.45 -8.21
N THR A 564 -32.38 -6.02 -9.34
CA THR A 564 -33.06 -5.92 -10.63
C THR A 564 -33.04 -7.24 -11.42
N ASP A 565 -31.85 -7.87 -11.54
CA ASP A 565 -31.60 -8.94 -12.49
C ASP A 565 -31.67 -10.35 -11.87
N ALA A 566 -31.50 -10.44 -10.55
CA ALA A 566 -31.53 -11.70 -9.78
C ALA A 566 -32.07 -11.49 -8.34
N PRO A 567 -33.31 -11.00 -8.17
CA PRO A 567 -33.85 -10.55 -6.87
C PRO A 567 -34.00 -11.66 -5.81
N ASP A 568 -34.00 -12.93 -6.22
CA ASP A 568 -34.05 -14.08 -5.30
C ASP A 568 -32.66 -14.58 -4.87
N THR A 569 -31.67 -13.65 -4.83
CA THR A 569 -30.29 -13.97 -4.43
C THR A 569 -29.96 -13.35 -3.08
N LEU A 570 -29.61 -14.17 -2.10
CA LEU A 570 -29.12 -13.74 -0.81
C LEU A 570 -27.63 -13.38 -0.91
N LEU A 571 -27.27 -12.16 -0.51
CA LEU A 571 -25.93 -11.63 -0.51
C LEU A 571 -25.36 -11.66 0.90
N LEU A 572 -24.30 -12.44 1.12
CA LEU A 572 -23.57 -12.57 2.38
C LEU A 572 -22.17 -12.00 2.23
N ALA A 573 -21.86 -10.92 2.92
CA ALA A 573 -20.56 -10.29 2.87
C ALA A 573 -19.61 -10.80 3.95
N GLU A 574 -18.36 -11.04 3.59
CA GLU A 574 -17.27 -11.10 4.54
C GLU A 574 -16.72 -9.70 4.76
N ALA A 575 -17.05 -9.10 5.89
CA ALA A 575 -16.58 -7.78 6.28
C ALA A 575 -16.17 -7.79 7.75
N PHE A 576 -14.99 -7.22 8.01
CA PHE A 576 -14.38 -7.10 9.33
C PHE A 576 -14.17 -5.62 9.67
N TRP A 577 -13.48 -5.34 10.78
CA TRP A 577 -13.04 -4.02 11.20
C TRP A 577 -14.17 -3.01 11.40
N LEU A 578 -15.25 -3.46 12.05
CA LEU A 578 -16.44 -2.64 12.35
C LEU A 578 -17.18 -2.13 11.10
N MET A 579 -16.96 -2.75 9.94
CA MET A 579 -17.70 -2.43 8.71
C MET A 579 -19.01 -3.20 8.57
N GLU A 580 -19.30 -4.13 9.47
CA GLU A 580 -20.48 -5.01 9.41
C GLU A 580 -21.78 -4.21 9.27
N GLY A 581 -21.94 -3.19 10.11
CA GLY A 581 -23.11 -2.31 10.07
C GLY A 581 -23.21 -1.51 8.76
N TYR A 582 -22.09 -1.07 8.21
CA TYR A 582 -22.03 -0.36 6.94
C TYR A 582 -22.49 -1.23 5.76
N PHE A 583 -22.04 -2.49 5.71
CA PHE A 583 -22.42 -3.42 4.65
C PHE A 583 -23.92 -3.73 4.64
N VAL A 584 -24.55 -3.91 5.79
CA VAL A 584 -25.98 -4.20 5.87
C VAL A 584 -26.83 -2.94 5.75
N ARG A 585 -26.52 -1.89 6.53
CA ARG A 585 -27.39 -0.71 6.65
C ARG A 585 -27.26 0.26 5.49
N THR A 586 -26.03 0.43 4.98
CA THR A 586 -25.73 1.44 3.96
C THR A 586 -25.58 0.83 2.59
N LEU A 587 -24.84 -0.26 2.47
CA LEU A 587 -24.58 -0.90 1.17
C LEU A 587 -25.72 -1.83 0.74
N GLY A 588 -26.54 -2.33 1.67
CA GLY A 588 -27.72 -3.14 1.38
C GLY A 588 -27.42 -4.63 1.20
N MET A 589 -26.33 -5.16 1.75
CA MET A 589 -26.13 -6.61 1.81
C MET A 589 -27.16 -7.24 2.74
N HIS A 590 -27.67 -8.43 2.39
CA HIS A 590 -28.64 -9.10 3.24
C HIS A 590 -28.02 -9.55 4.56
N ARG A 591 -26.80 -10.06 4.51
CA ARG A 591 -26.08 -10.63 5.66
C ARG A 591 -24.62 -10.25 5.64
N VAL A 592 -24.02 -10.27 6.84
CA VAL A 592 -22.58 -10.07 7.05
C VAL A 592 -22.11 -10.96 8.19
N TYR A 593 -20.87 -11.41 8.18
CA TYR A 593 -20.29 -12.13 9.30
C TYR A 593 -20.14 -11.22 10.53
N ASN A 594 -20.46 -11.78 11.70
CA ASN A 594 -20.17 -11.11 12.97
C ASN A 594 -18.77 -11.49 13.44
N SER A 595 -17.77 -10.70 13.05
CA SER A 595 -16.36 -10.95 13.38
C SER A 595 -16.09 -10.89 14.89
N ALA A 596 -16.74 -9.98 15.61
CA ALA A 596 -16.62 -9.88 17.07
C ALA A 596 -17.11 -11.15 17.76
N PHE A 597 -18.26 -11.68 17.33
CA PHE A 597 -18.81 -12.93 17.86
C PHE A 597 -17.89 -14.14 17.56
N MET A 598 -17.37 -14.22 16.34
CA MET A 598 -16.43 -15.27 15.95
C MET A 598 -15.15 -15.23 16.81
N ASN A 599 -14.60 -14.04 17.10
CA ASN A 599 -13.45 -13.89 17.97
C ASN A 599 -13.75 -14.32 19.42
N MET A 600 -14.92 -13.97 19.95
CA MET A 600 -15.34 -14.43 21.28
C MET A 600 -15.43 -15.96 21.36
N LEU A 601 -15.90 -16.62 20.30
CA LEU A 601 -15.91 -18.08 20.22
C LEU A 601 -14.49 -18.66 20.14
N LYS A 602 -13.63 -18.10 19.30
CA LYS A 602 -12.22 -18.52 19.14
C LYS A 602 -11.45 -18.40 20.45
N LEU A 603 -11.67 -17.34 21.21
CA LEU A 603 -11.00 -17.07 22.48
C LEU A 603 -11.72 -17.72 23.69
N GLU A 604 -12.75 -18.51 23.46
CA GLU A 604 -13.59 -19.17 24.49
C GLU A 604 -14.16 -18.18 25.53
N GLU A 605 -14.45 -16.95 25.14
CA GLU A 605 -15.04 -15.91 26.00
C GLU A 605 -16.53 -16.17 26.26
N ASN A 606 -16.83 -17.28 26.90
CA ASN A 606 -18.18 -17.84 27.08
C ASN A 606 -19.23 -16.87 27.64
N ALA A 607 -18.83 -15.99 28.55
CA ALA A 607 -19.75 -14.99 29.12
C ALA A 607 -20.12 -13.92 28.07
N LYS A 608 -19.15 -13.44 27.29
CA LYS A 608 -19.36 -12.39 26.31
C LYS A 608 -20.20 -12.86 25.12
N TYR A 609 -19.90 -14.04 24.53
CA TYR A 609 -20.72 -14.48 23.39
C TYR A 609 -22.17 -14.80 23.80
N ARG A 610 -22.40 -15.38 24.97
CA ARG A 610 -23.78 -15.59 25.50
C ARG A 610 -24.50 -14.27 25.74
N GLN A 611 -23.80 -13.26 26.26
CA GLN A 611 -24.38 -11.93 26.44
C GLN A 611 -24.72 -11.28 25.10
N THR A 612 -23.84 -11.45 24.10
CA THR A 612 -24.09 -10.93 22.73
C THR A 612 -25.35 -11.56 22.13
N ILE A 613 -25.52 -12.89 22.23
CA ILE A 613 -26.72 -13.59 21.75
C ILE A 613 -27.97 -13.04 22.48
N ARG A 614 -27.89 -12.91 23.82
CA ARG A 614 -29.01 -12.39 24.61
C ARG A 614 -29.39 -10.97 24.19
N ASN A 615 -28.42 -10.08 24.05
CA ASN A 615 -28.66 -8.70 23.64
C ASN A 615 -29.31 -8.62 22.24
N VAL A 616 -28.88 -9.46 21.28
CA VAL A 616 -29.49 -9.52 19.96
C VAL A 616 -30.92 -10.02 20.02
N LEU A 617 -31.20 -11.07 20.81
CA LEU A 617 -32.56 -11.62 21.01
C LEU A 617 -33.49 -10.63 21.70
N GLU A 618 -32.98 -9.88 22.68
CA GLU A 618 -33.74 -8.84 23.38
C GLU A 618 -34.05 -7.64 22.48
N PHE A 619 -33.10 -7.29 21.58
CA PHE A 619 -33.27 -6.20 20.61
C PHE A 619 -34.26 -6.57 19.49
N ASN A 620 -34.01 -7.66 18.80
CA ASN A 620 -34.88 -8.20 17.76
C ASN A 620 -34.49 -9.65 17.44
N PRO A 621 -35.30 -10.64 17.83
CA PRO A 621 -35.00 -12.05 17.57
C PRO A 621 -34.92 -12.42 16.10
N GLN A 622 -35.49 -11.61 15.18
CA GLN A 622 -35.45 -11.85 13.75
C GLN A 622 -34.09 -11.43 13.11
N VAL A 623 -33.27 -10.70 13.85
CA VAL A 623 -31.94 -10.28 13.36
C VAL A 623 -30.87 -11.35 13.57
N LEU A 624 -31.07 -12.24 14.56
CA LEU A 624 -30.15 -13.35 14.80
C LEU A 624 -30.49 -14.53 13.87
N GLN A 625 -29.64 -14.77 12.92
CA GLN A 625 -29.75 -15.87 11.96
C GLN A 625 -28.46 -16.68 11.92
#